data_ea56b55d1dc02aab14e283bb92c5d5b3
#
_entry.id   ea56b55d1dc02aab14e283bb92c5d5b3
#
_cell.length_a   1.000
_cell.length_b   1.000
_cell.length_c   1.000
_cell.angle_alpha   90.00
_cell.angle_beta   90.00
_cell.angle_gamma   90.00
#
_symmetry.space_group_name_H-M   'P 1'
#
loop_
_entity.id
_entity.type
_entity.pdbx_description
1 polymer ?
#
loop_
_entity_poly.entity_id
_entity_poly.type
_entity_poly.pdbx_seq_one_letter_code
_entity_poly.pdbx_strand_id
1 'polypeptide(L)'
;MEAKDVSDIIQRGGTILQTARCMEFTTAEGQQRGAEICKKHGIDGIIVIGGDGSFKGAQKLAGLGINTIGLPGTIDLDIACTEYTIGFDTAVNTAMEAIDKVRDTSTSHERCSII
;
A
#
# COMPACT_ATOMS: atom_id res chain seq x y z
N MET A 1 -8.02 -16.37 7.45
CA MET A 1 -7.10 -15.70 8.39
C MET A 1 -7.66 -15.89 9.77
N GLU A 2 -6.90 -16.47 10.69
CA GLU A 2 -7.29 -16.69 12.08
C GLU A 2 -6.64 -15.61 12.99
N ALA A 3 -7.14 -15.46 14.21
CA ALA A 3 -6.60 -14.46 15.16
C ALA A 3 -5.08 -14.60 15.40
N LYS A 4 -4.56 -15.82 15.36
CA LYS A 4 -3.12 -16.09 15.47
C LYS A 4 -2.28 -15.52 14.32
N ASP A 5 -2.87 -15.37 13.13
CA ASP A 5 -2.15 -14.88 11.94
C ASP A 5 -1.91 -13.37 12.02
N VAL A 6 -2.64 -12.67 12.89
CA VAL A 6 -2.54 -11.22 13.11
C VAL A 6 -2.03 -10.86 14.51
N SER A 7 -1.56 -11.85 15.27
CA SER A 7 -0.91 -11.59 16.56
C SER A 7 0.52 -11.08 16.34
N ASP A 8 0.97 -10.19 17.23
CA ASP A 8 2.35 -9.66 17.27
C ASP A 8 2.84 -9.02 15.95
N ILE A 9 1.93 -8.40 15.19
CA ILE A 9 2.27 -7.73 13.92
C ILE A 9 2.22 -6.19 14.02
N ILE A 10 1.61 -5.63 15.06
CA ILE A 10 1.35 -4.18 15.16
C ILE A 10 2.63 -3.34 15.15
N GLN A 11 3.74 -3.89 15.66
CA GLN A 11 5.05 -3.24 15.70
C GLN A 11 5.90 -3.49 14.44
N ARG A 12 5.38 -4.26 13.47
CA ARG A 12 6.09 -4.58 12.23
C ARG A 12 5.68 -3.61 11.12
N GLY A 13 6.65 -3.13 10.37
CA GLY A 13 6.40 -2.37 9.15
C GLY A 13 6.03 -3.27 7.95
N GLY A 14 5.61 -2.65 6.86
CA GLY A 14 5.18 -3.34 5.65
C GLY A 14 3.75 -3.88 5.73
N THR A 15 3.44 -4.87 4.95
CA THR A 15 2.12 -5.51 4.95
C THR A 15 2.20 -7.03 4.93
N ILE A 16 1.46 -7.68 5.84
CA ILE A 16 1.33 -9.15 5.87
C ILE A 16 0.51 -9.68 4.70
N LEU A 17 -0.32 -8.83 4.08
CA LEU A 17 -1.13 -9.19 2.91
C LEU A 17 -0.31 -9.27 1.63
N GLN A 18 0.94 -8.84 1.69
CA GLN A 18 1.82 -8.69 0.55
C GLN A 18 1.27 -7.70 -0.50
N THR A 19 2.08 -7.36 -1.47
CA THR A 19 1.68 -6.47 -2.56
C THR A 19 2.56 -6.73 -3.78
N ALA A 20 1.97 -6.58 -4.95
CA ALA A 20 2.67 -6.66 -6.22
C ALA A 20 1.94 -5.84 -7.29
N ARG A 21 2.70 -5.39 -8.28
CA ARG A 21 2.11 -4.82 -9.49
C ARG A 21 1.55 -5.95 -10.35
N CYS A 22 0.29 -5.82 -10.77
CA CYS A 22 -0.35 -6.75 -11.69
C CYS A 22 -0.67 -6.03 -13.01
N MET A 23 0.19 -6.22 -14.00
CA MET A 23 0.00 -5.57 -15.31
C MET A 23 -1.23 -6.09 -16.04
N GLU A 24 -1.60 -7.35 -15.85
CA GLU A 24 -2.83 -7.92 -16.40
C GLU A 24 -4.07 -7.13 -15.95
N PHE A 25 -4.11 -6.68 -14.70
CA PHE A 25 -5.22 -5.92 -14.13
C PHE A 25 -5.37 -4.50 -14.72
N THR A 26 -4.40 -4.02 -15.48
CA THR A 26 -4.51 -2.74 -16.21
C THR A 26 -5.40 -2.85 -17.44
N THR A 27 -5.67 -4.06 -17.93
CA THR A 27 -6.51 -4.34 -19.09
C THR A 27 -7.99 -4.56 -18.69
N ALA A 28 -8.90 -4.28 -19.61
CA ALA A 28 -10.33 -4.52 -19.39
C ALA A 28 -10.62 -6.01 -19.13
N GLU A 29 -9.93 -6.90 -19.84
CA GLU A 29 -10.07 -8.36 -19.69
C GLU A 29 -9.62 -8.82 -18.31
N GLY A 30 -8.46 -8.34 -17.82
CA GLY A 30 -7.97 -8.67 -16.48
C GLY A 30 -8.88 -8.15 -15.37
N GLN A 31 -9.47 -6.96 -15.53
CA GLN A 31 -10.45 -6.40 -14.60
C GLN A 31 -11.72 -7.25 -14.57
N GLN A 32 -12.24 -7.62 -15.73
CA GLN A 32 -13.42 -8.48 -15.86
C GLN A 32 -13.17 -9.85 -15.18
N ARG A 33 -12.02 -10.47 -15.46
CA ARG A 33 -11.60 -11.72 -14.82
C ARG A 33 -11.51 -11.58 -13.29
N GLY A 34 -10.97 -10.47 -12.80
CA GLY A 34 -10.95 -10.18 -11.36
C GLY A 34 -12.33 -10.12 -10.74
N ALA A 35 -13.28 -9.44 -11.38
CA ALA A 35 -14.66 -9.38 -10.93
C ALA A 35 -15.37 -10.75 -10.96
N GLU A 36 -15.12 -11.56 -11.98
CA GLU A 36 -15.64 -12.92 -12.07
C GLU A 36 -15.11 -13.83 -10.96
N ILE A 37 -13.82 -13.71 -10.63
CA ILE A 37 -13.22 -14.44 -9.52
C ILE A 37 -13.86 -14.04 -8.19
N CYS A 38 -14.09 -12.74 -7.95
CA CYS A 38 -14.79 -12.27 -6.76
C CYS A 38 -16.18 -12.92 -6.65
N LYS A 39 -16.96 -12.89 -7.72
CA LYS A 39 -18.29 -13.50 -7.76
C LYS A 39 -18.24 -15.02 -7.53
N LYS A 40 -17.29 -15.72 -8.16
CA LYS A 40 -17.09 -17.16 -8.02
C LYS A 40 -16.79 -17.56 -6.56
N HIS A 41 -16.08 -16.73 -5.82
CA HIS A 41 -15.72 -16.99 -4.43
C HIS A 41 -16.69 -16.38 -3.41
N GLY A 42 -17.81 -15.79 -3.86
CA GLY A 42 -18.80 -15.17 -2.98
C GLY A 42 -18.26 -13.96 -2.24
N ILE A 43 -17.34 -13.20 -2.88
CA ILE A 43 -16.79 -11.97 -2.31
C ILE A 43 -17.75 -10.82 -2.63
N ASP A 44 -18.44 -10.32 -1.61
CA ASP A 44 -19.42 -9.23 -1.74
C ASP A 44 -18.78 -7.84 -1.77
N GLY A 45 -17.55 -7.72 -1.26
CA GLY A 45 -16.83 -6.46 -1.25
C GLY A 45 -15.35 -6.60 -0.92
N ILE A 46 -14.57 -5.60 -1.29
CA ILE A 46 -13.12 -5.56 -1.10
C ILE A 46 -12.73 -4.27 -0.40
N ILE A 47 -11.92 -4.38 0.65
CA ILE A 47 -11.23 -3.25 1.26
C ILE A 47 -9.84 -3.15 0.61
N VAL A 48 -9.58 -2.01 -0.03
CA VAL A 48 -8.31 -1.74 -0.72
C VAL A 48 -7.50 -0.76 0.11
N ILE A 49 -6.35 -1.20 0.60
CA ILE A 49 -5.41 -0.36 1.33
C ILE A 49 -4.25 -0.04 0.38
N GLY A 50 -4.07 1.22 0.03
CA GLY A 50 -3.03 1.60 -0.92
C GLY A 50 -3.10 3.05 -1.37
N GLY A 51 -2.38 3.38 -2.43
CA GLY A 51 -2.32 4.71 -3.03
C GLY A 51 -3.20 4.86 -4.28
N ASP A 52 -2.94 5.90 -5.05
CA ASP A 52 -3.69 6.29 -6.24
C ASP A 52 -3.91 5.14 -7.25
N GLY A 53 -2.84 4.39 -7.55
CA GLY A 53 -2.95 3.25 -8.49
C GLY A 53 -3.89 2.15 -8.00
N SER A 54 -3.86 1.85 -6.69
CA SER A 54 -4.76 0.86 -6.08
C SER A 54 -6.20 1.35 -6.10
N PHE A 55 -6.44 2.63 -5.88
CA PHE A 55 -7.78 3.22 -5.92
C PHE A 55 -8.36 3.26 -7.32
N LYS A 56 -7.54 3.54 -8.34
CA LYS A 56 -7.96 3.41 -9.75
C LYS A 56 -8.39 1.97 -10.06
N GLY A 57 -7.67 0.97 -9.56
CA GLY A 57 -8.05 -0.44 -9.68
C GLY A 57 -9.37 -0.75 -8.97
N ALA A 58 -9.54 -0.27 -7.73
CA ALA A 58 -10.76 -0.41 -6.95
C ALA A 58 -11.98 0.20 -7.67
N GLN A 59 -11.80 1.40 -8.25
CA GLN A 59 -12.85 2.07 -9.03
C GLN A 59 -13.30 1.23 -10.24
N LYS A 60 -12.36 0.56 -10.92
CA LYS A 60 -12.70 -0.33 -12.04
C LYS A 60 -13.52 -1.54 -11.57
N LEU A 61 -13.14 -2.16 -10.43
CA LEU A 61 -13.94 -3.25 -9.84
C LEU A 61 -15.32 -2.78 -9.41
N ALA A 62 -15.43 -1.58 -8.83
CA ALA A 62 -16.72 -1.00 -8.47
C ALA A 62 -17.62 -0.84 -9.69
N GLY A 63 -17.08 -0.37 -10.82
CA GLY A 63 -17.80 -0.28 -12.10
C GLY A 63 -18.27 -1.63 -12.65
N LEU A 64 -17.65 -2.75 -12.23
CA LEU A 64 -18.03 -4.12 -12.56
C LEU A 64 -18.97 -4.78 -11.51
N GLY A 65 -19.43 -3.99 -10.54
CA GLY A 65 -20.42 -4.42 -9.54
C GLY A 65 -19.83 -5.09 -8.29
N ILE A 66 -18.54 -4.91 -8.01
CA ILE A 66 -17.93 -5.33 -6.76
C ILE A 66 -17.85 -4.12 -5.81
N ASN A 67 -18.43 -4.22 -4.62
CA ASN A 67 -18.34 -3.14 -3.63
C ASN A 67 -16.88 -2.95 -3.21
N THR A 68 -16.40 -1.70 -3.20
CA THR A 68 -15.03 -1.39 -2.80
C THR A 68 -14.98 -0.24 -1.81
N ILE A 69 -14.10 -0.36 -0.82
CA ILE A 69 -13.76 0.71 0.12
C ILE A 69 -12.25 0.93 0.04
N GLY A 70 -11.82 2.16 -0.19
CA GLY A 70 -10.41 2.55 -0.22
C GLY A 70 -9.96 3.12 1.12
N LEU A 71 -8.84 2.63 1.64
CA LEU A 71 -8.14 3.20 2.78
C LEU A 71 -6.78 3.73 2.30
N PRO A 72 -6.49 5.04 2.45
CA PRO A 72 -5.25 5.62 1.95
C PRO A 72 -4.05 5.13 2.74
N GLY A 73 -3.19 4.36 2.09
CA GLY A 73 -1.93 3.82 2.63
C GLY A 73 -0.81 4.07 1.63
N THR A 74 -0.22 5.26 1.67
CA THR A 74 0.84 5.70 0.77
C THR A 74 1.74 6.70 1.46
N ILE A 75 2.98 6.81 1.02
CA ILE A 75 3.92 7.82 1.48
C ILE A 75 3.98 9.05 0.56
N ASP A 76 3.23 9.06 -0.54
CA ASP A 76 3.34 10.08 -1.60
C ASP A 76 2.49 11.33 -1.34
N LEU A 77 1.52 11.28 -0.40
CA LEU A 77 0.56 12.35 -0.10
C LEU A 77 -0.20 12.87 -1.34
N ASP A 78 -0.43 12.00 -2.32
CA ASP A 78 -1.02 12.32 -3.61
C ASP A 78 -2.51 11.95 -3.70
N ILE A 79 -3.14 11.60 -2.58
CA ILE A 79 -4.56 11.26 -2.50
C ILE A 79 -5.37 12.51 -2.15
N ALA A 80 -6.25 12.93 -3.06
CA ALA A 80 -7.19 14.00 -2.81
C ALA A 80 -8.15 13.65 -1.64
N CYS A 81 -8.62 14.65 -0.94
CA CYS A 81 -9.58 14.52 0.16
C CYS A 81 -9.04 13.89 1.45
N THR A 82 -7.74 13.75 1.59
CA THR A 82 -7.10 13.40 2.87
C THR A 82 -5.85 14.23 3.09
N GLU A 83 -5.62 14.65 4.32
CA GLU A 83 -4.39 15.37 4.72
C GLU A 83 -3.28 14.40 5.12
N TYR A 84 -3.66 13.20 5.57
CA TYR A 84 -2.74 12.18 6.04
C TYR A 84 -3.10 10.81 5.46
N THR A 85 -2.07 9.98 5.32
CA THR A 85 -2.19 8.62 4.82
C THR A 85 -1.54 7.64 5.81
N ILE A 86 -2.05 6.43 5.86
CA ILE A 86 -1.52 5.38 6.74
C ILE A 86 -0.07 5.08 6.34
N GLY A 87 0.84 5.21 7.30
CA GLY A 87 2.26 4.89 7.12
C GLY A 87 3.15 6.05 6.69
N PHE A 88 2.62 7.24 6.40
CA PHE A 88 3.43 8.40 6.03
C PHE A 88 4.40 8.80 7.14
N ASP A 89 3.89 9.04 8.36
CA ASP A 89 4.74 9.43 9.50
C ASP A 89 5.77 8.35 9.84
N THR A 90 5.39 7.07 9.73
CA THR A 90 6.31 5.95 9.91
C THR A 90 7.45 5.99 8.89
N ALA A 91 7.14 6.28 7.63
CA ALA A 91 8.14 6.40 6.57
C ALA A 91 9.09 7.58 6.82
N VAL A 92 8.55 8.73 7.25
CA VAL A 92 9.36 9.91 7.60
C VAL A 92 10.32 9.59 8.74
N ASN A 93 9.83 8.99 9.82
CA ASN A 93 10.67 8.62 10.95
C ASN A 93 11.76 7.62 10.57
N THR A 94 11.42 6.62 9.77
CA THR A 94 12.38 5.63 9.26
C THR A 94 13.46 6.29 8.39
N ALA A 95 13.08 7.24 7.54
CA ALA A 95 14.02 7.99 6.72
C ALA A 95 14.95 8.85 7.60
N MET A 96 14.41 9.54 8.60
CA MET A 96 15.22 10.34 9.53
C MET A 96 16.24 9.49 10.29
N GLU A 97 15.82 8.33 10.82
CA GLU A 97 16.74 7.41 11.50
C GLU A 97 17.84 6.89 10.55
N ALA A 98 17.52 6.60 9.31
CA ALA A 98 18.48 6.17 8.31
C ALA A 98 19.49 7.29 7.99
N ILE A 99 19.02 8.52 7.84
CA ILE A 99 19.85 9.71 7.60
C ILE A 99 20.84 9.92 8.75
N ASP A 100 20.37 9.83 10.00
CA ASP A 100 21.25 10.01 11.17
C ASP A 100 22.35 8.95 11.20
N LYS A 101 22.04 7.69 10.94
CA LYS A 101 23.03 6.61 10.88
C LYS A 101 24.07 6.80 9.78
N VAL A 102 23.64 7.26 8.59
CA VAL A 102 24.55 7.56 7.48
C VAL A 102 25.43 8.76 7.78
N ARG A 103 24.85 9.81 8.42
CA ARG A 103 25.57 11.01 8.81
C ARG A 103 26.75 10.73 9.74
N ASP A 104 26.57 9.85 10.73
CA ASP A 104 27.64 9.48 11.66
C ASP A 104 28.85 8.89 10.93
N THR A 105 28.58 7.97 10.00
CA THR A 105 29.64 7.37 9.17
C THR A 105 30.28 8.38 8.21
N SER A 106 29.49 9.25 7.60
CA SER A 106 29.96 10.27 6.67
C SER A 106 30.87 11.26 7.36
N THR A 107 30.50 11.71 8.56
CA THR A 107 31.30 12.64 9.37
C THR A 107 32.63 11.99 9.77
N SER A 108 32.62 10.71 10.16
CA SER A 108 33.84 9.99 10.57
C SER A 108 34.86 9.83 9.44
N HIS A 109 34.43 9.87 8.19
CA HIS A 109 35.27 9.63 7.01
C HIS A 109 35.37 10.85 6.07
N GLU A 110 34.91 12.01 6.49
CA GLU A 110 34.85 13.24 5.66
C GLU A 110 34.19 13.01 4.30
N ARG A 111 33.09 12.23 4.28
CA ARG A 111 32.36 11.89 3.06
C ARG A 111 31.11 12.77 2.91
N CYS A 112 30.75 13.06 1.66
CA CYS A 112 29.47 13.61 1.30
C CYS A 112 28.53 12.47 0.89
N SER A 113 27.40 12.31 1.59
CA SER A 113 26.37 11.33 1.25
C SER A 113 25.16 12.06 0.66
N ILE A 114 24.62 11.52 -0.43
CA ILE A 114 23.38 11.98 -1.05
C ILE A 114 22.31 10.92 -0.75
N ILE A 115 21.19 11.37 -0.20
CA ILE A 115 20.07 10.50 0.22
C ILE A 115 18.81 10.90 -0.54
#